data_9d4d4f8a1ee68967ad3e90c4a9b54299
#
_entry.id   9d4d4f8a1ee68967ad3e90c4a9b54299
#
_cell.length_a   1.000
_cell.length_b   1.000
_cell.length_c   1.000
_cell.angle_alpha   90.00
_cell.angle_beta   90.00
_cell.angle_gamma   90.00
#
_symmetry.space_group_name_H-M   'P 1'
#
loop_
_entity.id
_entity.type
_entity.pdbx_description
1 polymer ?
#
loop_
_entity_poly.entity_id
_entity_poly.type
_entity_poly.pdbx_seq_one_letter_code
_entity_poly.pdbx_strand_id
1 'polypeptide(L)'
;MRFAAIAAVAAIVLGSCSTTESTNMSDDPYLWLEEIEGERALAWVREQNARSLAVLESDARYAQLHADALALATNRDRLPLGEVREGHLYNFWQDETHVRGIWRRSPLADYARGEPRWETILDVDALATAENANWVFKGADCLAGSTRCMIQLSDGGQDASTYREFDIAARSFVEGGFVVPEAKSSTSWLDADTLLVG
;
A
#
# COMPACT_ATOMS: atom_id res chain seq x y z
N MET A 1 70.77 -42.44 19.52
CA MET A 1 70.19 -42.73 18.21
C MET A 1 68.77 -43.18 18.41
N ARG A 2 67.79 -42.27 18.19
CA ARG A 2 66.37 -42.61 18.05
C ARG A 2 65.76 -41.58 17.08
N PHE A 3 65.40 -42.08 15.92
CA PHE A 3 64.71 -41.26 14.88
C PHE A 3 63.24 -41.14 15.23
N ALA A 4 62.73 -39.88 15.27
CA ALA A 4 61.32 -39.57 15.37
C ALA A 4 60.80 -39.43 13.96
N ALA A 5 59.77 -40.20 13.59
CA ALA A 5 59.05 -40.11 12.34
C ALA A 5 57.94 -39.04 12.52
N ILE A 6 57.96 -38.01 11.66
CA ILE A 6 56.88 -37.02 11.57
C ILE A 6 55.90 -37.54 10.53
N ALA A 7 54.69 -37.87 10.96
CA ALA A 7 53.56 -38.16 10.07
C ALA A 7 52.88 -36.87 9.66
N ALA A 8 52.94 -36.53 8.37
CA ALA A 8 52.18 -35.43 7.79
C ALA A 8 50.74 -35.87 7.50
N VAL A 9 49.78 -35.27 8.17
CA VAL A 9 48.37 -35.46 7.87
C VAL A 9 47.96 -34.44 6.79
N ALA A 10 47.71 -34.91 5.58
CA ALA A 10 47.15 -34.11 4.50
C ALA A 10 45.63 -33.99 4.70
N ALA A 11 45.15 -32.80 5.07
CA ALA A 11 43.75 -32.50 5.10
C ALA A 11 43.24 -32.23 3.66
N ILE A 12 42.45 -33.14 3.14
CA ILE A 12 41.72 -32.95 1.88
C ILE A 12 40.49 -32.08 2.18
N VAL A 13 40.57 -30.82 1.78
CA VAL A 13 39.41 -29.91 1.77
C VAL A 13 38.56 -30.26 0.55
N LEU A 14 37.50 -31.00 0.76
CA LEU A 14 36.44 -31.18 -0.24
C LEU A 14 35.66 -29.90 -0.34
N GLY A 15 36.02 -29.07 -1.32
CA GLY A 15 35.23 -27.94 -1.71
C GLY A 15 33.90 -28.42 -2.33
N SER A 16 32.82 -28.33 -1.56
CA SER A 16 31.48 -28.44 -2.12
C SER A 16 31.23 -27.23 -2.99
N CYS A 17 31.49 -27.33 -4.28
CA CYS A 17 30.90 -26.44 -5.26
C CYS A 17 29.40 -26.70 -5.26
N SER A 18 28.65 -25.88 -4.53
CA SER A 18 27.22 -25.72 -4.78
C SER A 18 27.10 -25.05 -6.13
N THR A 19 26.89 -25.82 -7.18
CA THR A 19 26.37 -25.30 -8.44
C THR A 19 24.95 -24.79 -8.13
N THR A 20 24.84 -23.50 -7.90
CA THR A 20 23.54 -22.82 -8.06
C THR A 20 23.15 -23.06 -9.51
N GLU A 21 22.22 -23.96 -9.76
CA GLU A 21 21.57 -24.06 -11.05
C GLU A 21 20.93 -22.69 -11.30
N SER A 22 21.59 -21.90 -12.11
CA SER A 22 20.98 -20.76 -12.76
C SER A 22 19.88 -21.35 -13.64
N THR A 23 18.66 -21.37 -13.12
CA THR A 23 17.49 -21.66 -13.95
C THR A 23 17.51 -20.62 -15.06
N ASN A 24 17.75 -21.12 -16.26
CA ASN A 24 17.84 -20.29 -17.45
C ASN A 24 16.43 -19.71 -17.66
N MET A 25 16.22 -18.43 -17.32
CA MET A 25 14.92 -17.76 -17.46
C MET A 25 14.36 -17.86 -18.90
N SER A 26 15.20 -18.21 -19.88
CA SER A 26 14.78 -18.46 -21.25
C SER A 26 13.91 -19.73 -21.45
N ASP A 27 13.85 -20.63 -20.45
CA ASP A 27 13.06 -21.86 -20.55
C ASP A 27 11.67 -21.74 -19.88
N ASP A 28 11.34 -20.60 -19.29
CA ASP A 28 10.02 -20.37 -18.73
C ASP A 28 9.02 -20.05 -19.86
N PRO A 29 8.04 -20.94 -20.14
CA PRO A 29 7.04 -20.73 -21.16
C PRO A 29 6.01 -19.63 -20.80
N TYR A 30 6.08 -19.09 -19.58
CA TYR A 30 5.14 -18.12 -19.04
C TYR A 30 5.72 -16.72 -18.85
N LEU A 31 6.96 -16.44 -19.27
CA LEU A 31 7.58 -15.11 -19.20
C LEU A 31 6.69 -13.98 -19.73
N TRP A 32 5.86 -14.27 -20.72
CA TRP A 32 4.91 -13.31 -21.28
C TRP A 32 3.84 -12.83 -20.26
N LEU A 33 3.64 -13.54 -19.15
CA LEU A 33 2.74 -13.11 -18.06
C LEU A 33 3.35 -12.00 -17.19
N GLU A 34 4.66 -11.77 -17.26
CA GLU A 34 5.34 -10.68 -16.57
C GLU A 34 5.10 -9.31 -17.21
N GLU A 35 4.59 -9.30 -18.45
CA GLU A 35 4.21 -8.07 -19.15
C GLU A 35 2.93 -7.51 -18.55
N ILE A 36 3.05 -6.57 -17.60
CA ILE A 36 1.93 -6.01 -16.83
C ILE A 36 0.83 -5.46 -17.74
N GLU A 37 1.20 -4.77 -18.82
CA GLU A 37 0.29 -4.17 -19.79
C GLU A 37 0.25 -4.93 -21.13
N GLY A 38 0.90 -6.10 -21.19
CA GLY A 38 0.96 -6.93 -22.39
C GLY A 38 -0.43 -7.41 -22.81
N GLU A 39 -0.81 -7.17 -24.06
CA GLU A 39 -2.14 -7.53 -24.57
C GLU A 39 -2.44 -9.04 -24.39
N ARG A 40 -1.42 -9.89 -24.63
CA ARG A 40 -1.53 -11.35 -24.45
C ARG A 40 -1.77 -11.72 -22.99
N ALA A 41 -1.01 -11.12 -22.05
CA ALA A 41 -1.15 -11.37 -20.63
C ALA A 41 -2.52 -10.93 -20.12
N LEU A 42 -2.94 -9.72 -20.47
CA LEU A 42 -4.26 -9.20 -20.11
C LEU A 42 -5.41 -9.99 -20.74
N ALA A 43 -5.28 -10.48 -21.97
CA ALA A 43 -6.29 -11.34 -22.60
C ALA A 43 -6.45 -12.65 -21.83
N TRP A 44 -5.34 -13.28 -21.46
CA TRP A 44 -5.36 -14.51 -20.64
C TRP A 44 -6.01 -14.27 -19.28
N VAL A 45 -5.64 -13.18 -18.59
CA VAL A 45 -6.25 -12.81 -17.28
C VAL A 45 -7.76 -12.63 -17.44
N ARG A 46 -8.23 -11.90 -18.47
CA ARG A 46 -9.66 -11.73 -18.72
C ARG A 46 -10.38 -13.07 -18.95
N GLU A 47 -9.76 -14.00 -19.70
CA GLU A 47 -10.32 -15.33 -19.92
C GLU A 47 -10.42 -16.14 -18.63
N GLN A 48 -9.36 -16.14 -17.79
CA GLN A 48 -9.40 -16.83 -16.49
C GLN A 48 -10.44 -16.21 -15.56
N ASN A 49 -10.52 -14.89 -15.50
CA ASN A 49 -11.52 -14.19 -14.70
C ASN A 49 -12.96 -14.53 -15.14
N ALA A 50 -13.20 -14.56 -16.46
CA ALA A 50 -14.53 -14.94 -16.98
C ALA A 50 -14.92 -16.37 -16.57
N ARG A 51 -14.00 -17.32 -16.60
CA ARG A 51 -14.24 -18.69 -16.13
C ARG A 51 -14.54 -18.74 -14.62
N SER A 52 -13.75 -18.04 -13.81
CA SER A 52 -13.91 -18.01 -12.35
C SER A 52 -15.22 -17.35 -11.96
N LEU A 53 -15.53 -16.20 -12.55
CA LEU A 53 -16.76 -15.47 -12.29
C LEU A 53 -17.99 -16.28 -12.68
N ALA A 54 -17.96 -16.97 -13.86
CA ALA A 54 -19.08 -17.82 -14.28
C ALA A 54 -19.41 -18.93 -13.26
N VAL A 55 -18.39 -19.47 -12.58
CA VAL A 55 -18.60 -20.47 -11.51
C VAL A 55 -19.11 -19.82 -10.23
N LEU A 56 -18.47 -18.74 -9.79
CA LEU A 56 -18.80 -18.08 -8.51
C LEU A 56 -20.18 -17.42 -8.55
N GLU A 57 -20.50 -16.72 -9.64
CA GLU A 57 -21.78 -16.00 -9.79
C GLU A 57 -22.96 -16.93 -10.07
N SER A 58 -22.71 -18.17 -10.50
CA SER A 58 -23.76 -19.18 -10.67
C SER A 58 -24.25 -19.79 -9.35
N ASP A 59 -23.54 -19.59 -8.25
CA ASP A 59 -23.99 -20.05 -6.93
C ASP A 59 -25.23 -19.25 -6.50
N ALA A 60 -26.30 -19.96 -6.11
CA ALA A 60 -27.57 -19.34 -5.73
C ALA A 60 -27.45 -18.35 -4.55
N ARG A 61 -26.38 -18.46 -3.76
CA ARG A 61 -26.10 -17.56 -2.62
C ARG A 61 -25.39 -16.27 -3.03
N TYR A 62 -24.80 -16.23 -4.24
CA TYR A 62 -23.94 -15.11 -4.67
C TYR A 62 -24.65 -13.77 -4.55
N ALA A 63 -25.83 -13.64 -5.13
CA ALA A 63 -26.58 -12.38 -5.15
C ALA A 63 -26.86 -11.84 -3.74
N GLN A 64 -27.26 -12.74 -2.80
CA GLN A 64 -27.50 -12.32 -1.42
C GLN A 64 -26.21 -11.96 -0.70
N LEU A 65 -25.15 -12.76 -0.83
CA LEU A 65 -23.86 -12.48 -0.21
C LEU A 65 -23.25 -11.17 -0.71
N HIS A 66 -23.38 -10.91 -2.02
CA HIS A 66 -22.92 -9.65 -2.60
C HIS A 66 -23.71 -8.45 -2.04
N ALA A 67 -25.05 -8.56 -1.97
CA ALA A 67 -25.89 -7.51 -1.40
C ALA A 67 -25.56 -7.24 0.08
N ASP A 68 -25.38 -8.30 0.88
CA ASP A 68 -25.03 -8.18 2.29
C ASP A 68 -23.65 -7.57 2.49
N ALA A 69 -22.65 -7.99 1.70
CA ALA A 69 -21.32 -7.43 1.73
C ALA A 69 -21.30 -5.94 1.35
N LEU A 70 -22.06 -5.56 0.31
CA LEU A 70 -22.21 -4.18 -0.11
C LEU A 70 -22.89 -3.33 0.98
N ALA A 71 -23.96 -3.84 1.59
CA ALA A 71 -24.65 -3.16 2.69
C ALA A 71 -23.73 -2.92 3.88
N LEU A 72 -22.88 -3.90 4.23
CA LEU A 72 -21.87 -3.72 5.29
C LEU A 72 -20.79 -2.71 4.90
N ALA A 73 -20.28 -2.77 3.67
CA ALA A 73 -19.22 -1.88 3.20
C ALA A 73 -19.67 -0.42 3.13
N THR A 74 -20.96 -0.18 2.81
CA THR A 74 -21.53 1.18 2.68
C THR A 74 -22.29 1.64 3.94
N ASN A 75 -22.31 0.83 5.01
CA ASN A 75 -23.01 1.19 6.25
C ASN A 75 -22.40 2.44 6.88
N ARG A 76 -23.27 3.43 7.17
CA ARG A 76 -22.89 4.71 7.81
C ARG A 76 -22.79 4.62 9.34
N ASP A 77 -23.39 3.60 9.95
CA ASP A 77 -23.36 3.40 11.41
C ASP A 77 -22.04 2.76 11.91
N ARG A 78 -21.04 2.67 11.03
CA ARG A 78 -19.70 2.20 11.39
C ARG A 78 -19.05 3.13 12.41
N LEU A 79 -18.38 2.54 13.40
CA LEU A 79 -17.52 3.31 14.29
C LEU A 79 -16.36 3.91 13.48
N PRO A 80 -16.17 5.23 13.52
CA PRO A 80 -15.06 5.86 12.81
C PRO A 80 -13.75 5.68 13.58
N LEU A 81 -13.15 4.49 13.46
CA LEU A 81 -11.85 4.17 14.04
C LEU A 81 -10.74 4.97 13.37
N GLY A 82 -9.67 5.26 14.11
CA GLY A 82 -8.56 6.02 13.57
C GLY A 82 -7.38 6.12 14.53
N GLU A 83 -6.44 6.99 14.19
CA GLU A 83 -5.23 7.27 14.93
C GLU A 83 -5.39 8.54 15.78
N VAL A 84 -4.93 8.48 17.04
CA VAL A 84 -4.90 9.66 17.92
C VAL A 84 -3.55 10.33 17.81
N ARG A 85 -3.56 11.61 17.41
CA ARG A 85 -2.36 12.44 17.29
C ARG A 85 -2.67 13.89 17.62
N GLU A 86 -1.80 14.55 18.39
CA GLU A 86 -1.89 15.97 18.74
C GLU A 86 -3.30 16.40 19.19
N GLY A 87 -3.93 15.59 20.07
CA GLY A 87 -5.26 15.88 20.62
C GLY A 87 -6.43 15.72 19.64
N HIS A 88 -6.22 15.13 18.48
CA HIS A 88 -7.22 14.81 17.47
C HIS A 88 -7.25 13.32 17.18
N LEU A 89 -8.44 12.81 16.83
CA LEU A 89 -8.61 11.53 16.16
C LEU A 89 -8.61 11.77 14.65
N TYR A 90 -7.70 11.11 13.95
CA TYR A 90 -7.63 11.09 12.49
C TYR A 90 -8.28 9.81 11.98
N ASN A 91 -9.15 9.94 10.98
CA ASN A 91 -9.93 8.84 10.43
C ASN A 91 -9.97 8.93 8.91
N PHE A 92 -9.86 7.79 8.24
CA PHE A 92 -10.17 7.69 6.83
C PHE A 92 -11.59 7.16 6.68
N TRP A 93 -12.42 7.87 5.89
CA TRP A 93 -13.83 7.57 5.75
C TRP A 93 -14.23 7.46 4.28
N GLN A 94 -14.98 6.41 3.98
CA GLN A 94 -15.60 6.19 2.67
C GLN A 94 -17.09 5.99 2.85
N ASP A 95 -17.86 6.55 1.95
CA ASP A 95 -19.31 6.38 1.85
C ASP A 95 -19.76 6.54 0.39
N GLU A 96 -21.06 6.56 0.13
CA GLU A 96 -21.61 6.72 -1.21
C GLU A 96 -21.31 8.08 -1.86
N THR A 97 -20.96 9.10 -1.07
CA THR A 97 -20.59 10.45 -1.55
C THR A 97 -19.09 10.55 -1.77
N HIS A 98 -18.31 9.90 -0.89
CA HIS A 98 -16.85 9.90 -0.92
C HIS A 98 -16.36 8.48 -1.23
N VAL A 99 -16.50 8.06 -2.49
CA VAL A 99 -16.20 6.69 -2.93
C VAL A 99 -14.72 6.37 -2.80
N ARG A 100 -13.84 7.34 -3.14
CA ARG A 100 -12.39 7.23 -2.93
C ARG A 100 -12.00 7.55 -1.50
N GLY A 101 -12.83 8.29 -0.80
CA GLY A 101 -12.73 8.59 0.62
C GLY A 101 -12.15 9.95 0.96
N ILE A 102 -12.32 10.29 2.22
CA ILE A 102 -11.76 11.51 2.82
C ILE A 102 -10.90 11.15 4.03
N TRP A 103 -9.74 11.78 4.13
CA TRP A 103 -8.96 11.82 5.36
C TRP A 103 -9.43 13.02 6.18
N ARG A 104 -9.91 12.74 7.40
CA ARG A 104 -10.56 13.73 8.26
C ARG A 104 -10.07 13.62 9.70
N ARG A 105 -10.28 14.65 10.50
CA ARG A 105 -10.00 14.62 11.92
C ARG A 105 -11.13 15.24 12.74
N SER A 106 -11.18 14.90 14.01
CA SER A 106 -12.04 15.56 15.02
C SER A 106 -11.24 15.73 16.30
N PRO A 107 -11.50 16.82 17.08
CA PRO A 107 -10.94 16.92 18.43
C PRO A 107 -11.25 15.64 19.22
N LEU A 108 -10.24 15.06 19.86
CA LEU A 108 -10.37 13.82 20.63
C LEU A 108 -11.44 13.92 21.72
N ALA A 109 -11.53 15.10 22.36
CA ALA A 109 -12.53 15.34 23.40
C ALA A 109 -13.97 15.29 22.86
N ASP A 110 -14.22 15.73 21.63
CA ASP A 110 -15.54 15.69 21.00
C ASP A 110 -15.87 14.24 20.60
N TYR A 111 -14.91 13.54 20.01
CA TYR A 111 -15.06 12.12 19.70
C TYR A 111 -15.37 11.27 20.94
N ALA A 112 -14.65 11.51 22.05
CA ALA A 112 -14.86 10.78 23.30
C ALA A 112 -16.24 11.01 23.94
N ARG A 113 -16.89 12.16 23.62
CA ARG A 113 -18.27 12.43 24.04
C ARG A 113 -19.33 11.82 23.13
N GLY A 114 -18.93 11.22 22.01
CA GLY A 114 -19.85 10.71 20.99
C GLY A 114 -20.38 11.79 20.03
N GLU A 115 -19.81 12.99 20.04
CA GLU A 115 -20.21 14.14 19.22
C GLU A 115 -19.05 14.66 18.36
N PRO A 116 -18.46 13.83 17.48
CA PRO A 116 -17.30 14.23 16.71
C PRO A 116 -17.63 15.36 15.74
N ARG A 117 -16.80 16.40 15.74
CA ARG A 117 -16.83 17.50 14.77
C ARG A 117 -15.78 17.24 13.71
N TRP A 118 -16.19 16.57 12.64
CA TRP A 118 -15.28 16.19 11.57
C TRP A 118 -14.86 17.38 10.71
N GLU A 119 -13.55 17.47 10.50
CA GLU A 119 -12.89 18.40 9.60
C GLU A 119 -12.18 17.59 8.51
N THR A 120 -12.54 17.80 7.25
CA THR A 120 -11.86 17.16 6.11
C THR A 120 -10.47 17.77 5.93
N ILE A 121 -9.45 16.92 5.90
CA ILE A 121 -8.06 17.29 5.68
C ILE A 121 -7.68 17.08 4.21
N LEU A 122 -8.04 15.91 3.66
CA LEU A 122 -7.80 15.57 2.25
C LEU A 122 -9.03 14.86 1.70
N ASP A 123 -9.54 15.37 0.60
CA ASP A 123 -10.60 14.75 -0.21
C ASP A 123 -9.94 14.04 -1.39
N VAL A 124 -9.98 12.70 -1.38
CA VAL A 124 -9.32 11.87 -2.41
C VAL A 124 -10.13 11.85 -3.71
N ASP A 125 -11.46 12.00 -3.65
CA ASP A 125 -12.31 12.11 -4.84
C ASP A 125 -12.03 13.41 -5.59
N ALA A 126 -11.91 14.53 -4.85
CA ALA A 126 -11.55 15.82 -5.43
C ALA A 126 -10.12 15.81 -6.01
N LEU A 127 -9.16 15.24 -5.29
CA LEU A 127 -7.78 15.09 -5.76
C LEU A 127 -7.69 14.26 -7.04
N ALA A 128 -8.35 13.10 -7.06
CA ALA A 128 -8.38 12.20 -8.21
C ALA A 128 -8.97 12.90 -9.45
N THR A 129 -10.02 13.69 -9.26
CA THR A 129 -10.65 14.46 -10.32
C THR A 129 -9.72 15.56 -10.84
N ALA A 130 -9.08 16.31 -9.94
CA ALA A 130 -8.19 17.42 -10.31
C ALA A 130 -6.94 16.95 -11.08
N GLU A 131 -6.41 15.78 -10.72
CA GLU A 131 -5.20 15.21 -11.31
C GLU A 131 -5.50 14.19 -12.43
N ASN A 132 -6.76 13.88 -12.70
CA ASN A 132 -7.20 12.83 -13.64
C ASN A 132 -6.49 11.50 -13.38
N ALA A 133 -6.43 11.09 -12.12
CA ALA A 133 -5.73 9.90 -11.64
C ALA A 133 -6.67 9.00 -10.83
N ASN A 134 -6.32 7.71 -10.75
CA ASN A 134 -7.14 6.74 -10.01
C ASN A 134 -6.65 6.58 -8.56
N TRP A 135 -6.48 7.69 -7.84
CA TRP A 135 -5.87 7.69 -6.52
C TRP A 135 -6.63 6.84 -5.49
N VAL A 136 -5.85 6.03 -4.79
CA VAL A 136 -6.25 5.30 -3.59
C VAL A 136 -5.35 5.75 -2.45
N PHE A 137 -5.95 6.22 -1.36
CA PHE A 137 -5.22 6.61 -0.15
C PHE A 137 -4.75 5.37 0.60
N LYS A 138 -3.44 5.27 0.83
CA LYS A 138 -2.81 4.14 1.54
C LYS A 138 -2.41 4.50 2.97
N GLY A 139 -2.33 5.80 3.30
CA GLY A 139 -1.98 6.26 4.63
C GLY A 139 -1.30 7.63 4.65
N ALA A 140 -0.99 8.07 5.85
CA ALA A 140 -0.23 9.29 6.11
C ALA A 140 0.78 9.03 7.22
N ASP A 141 2.07 9.28 6.95
CA ASP A 141 3.12 9.27 7.95
C ASP A 141 3.48 10.71 8.31
N CYS A 142 3.29 11.09 9.56
CA CYS A 142 3.38 12.48 9.97
C CYS A 142 4.53 12.73 10.95
N LEU A 143 5.29 13.79 10.68
CA LEU A 143 6.36 14.24 11.53
C LEU A 143 5.82 14.65 12.91
N ALA A 144 6.36 14.07 13.96
CA ALA A 144 5.95 14.34 15.34
C ALA A 144 6.13 15.84 15.70
N GLY A 145 5.12 16.42 16.35
CA GLY A 145 5.13 17.85 16.72
C GLY A 145 5.02 18.82 15.55
N SER A 146 4.59 18.33 14.36
CA SER A 146 4.46 19.13 13.13
C SER A 146 3.10 18.91 12.46
N THR A 147 2.75 19.80 11.53
CA THR A 147 1.58 19.65 10.64
C THR A 147 1.94 18.93 9.32
N ARG A 148 3.21 18.54 9.14
CA ARG A 148 3.71 17.93 7.90
C ARG A 148 3.57 16.43 7.91
N CYS A 149 3.08 15.87 6.82
CA CYS A 149 2.90 14.43 6.63
C CYS A 149 3.32 14.01 5.22
N MET A 150 3.84 12.80 5.08
CA MET A 150 3.94 12.12 3.79
C MET A 150 2.62 11.38 3.53
N ILE A 151 1.90 11.80 2.51
CA ILE A 151 0.69 11.12 2.05
C ILE A 151 1.08 10.03 1.06
N GLN A 152 0.70 8.80 1.36
CA GLN A 152 0.89 7.66 0.47
C GLN A 152 -0.34 7.48 -0.43
N LEU A 153 -0.11 7.56 -1.74
CA LEU A 153 -1.12 7.40 -2.78
C LEU A 153 -0.69 6.31 -3.75
N SER A 154 -1.64 5.48 -4.15
CA SER A 154 -1.43 4.45 -5.16
C SER A 154 -2.38 4.67 -6.33
N ASP A 155 -1.92 4.57 -7.57
CA ASP A 155 -2.78 4.62 -8.73
C ASP A 155 -3.48 3.27 -8.91
N GLY A 156 -4.81 3.26 -8.86
CA GLY A 156 -5.62 2.06 -8.94
C GLY A 156 -5.49 1.07 -7.78
N GLY A 157 -4.78 1.42 -6.69
CA GLY A 157 -4.63 0.58 -5.50
C GLY A 157 -3.58 -0.53 -5.62
N GLN A 158 -2.69 -0.46 -6.61
CA GLN A 158 -1.57 -1.38 -6.79
C GLN A 158 -0.56 -1.31 -5.61
N ASP A 159 0.42 -2.23 -5.60
CA ASP A 159 1.44 -2.31 -4.54
C ASP A 159 2.40 -1.10 -4.54
N ALA A 160 2.69 -0.57 -5.73
CA ALA A 160 3.50 0.62 -5.86
C ALA A 160 2.72 1.87 -5.38
N SER A 161 3.43 2.80 -4.78
CA SER A 161 2.86 4.04 -4.26
C SER A 161 3.81 5.21 -4.48
N THR A 162 3.24 6.39 -4.66
CA THR A 162 3.96 7.65 -4.55
C THR A 162 3.73 8.26 -3.17
N TYR A 163 4.70 9.01 -2.68
CA TYR A 163 4.56 9.75 -1.43
C TYR A 163 4.76 11.23 -1.70
N ARG A 164 3.88 12.05 -1.15
CA ARG A 164 3.90 13.50 -1.34
C ARG A 164 3.75 14.21 -0.01
N GLU A 165 4.59 15.19 0.22
CA GLU A 165 4.52 16.02 1.43
C GLU A 165 3.26 16.88 1.44
N PHE A 166 2.57 16.89 2.56
CA PHE A 166 1.30 17.56 2.78
C PHE A 166 1.31 18.31 4.11
N ASP A 167 0.77 19.51 4.12
CA ASP A 167 0.57 20.29 5.33
C ASP A 167 -0.91 20.24 5.76
N ILE A 168 -1.15 19.64 6.93
CA ILE A 168 -2.49 19.50 7.50
C ILE A 168 -3.14 20.85 7.81
N ALA A 169 -2.35 21.85 8.26
CA ALA A 169 -2.89 23.16 8.59
C ALA A 169 -3.30 23.93 7.34
N ALA A 170 -2.50 23.85 6.28
CA ALA A 170 -2.81 24.44 4.97
C ALA A 170 -3.82 23.58 4.17
N ARG A 171 -3.96 22.28 4.49
CA ARG A 171 -4.76 21.29 3.75
C ARG A 171 -4.37 21.20 2.28
N SER A 172 -3.09 21.25 2.03
CA SER A 172 -2.54 21.20 0.67
C SER A 172 -1.20 20.48 0.64
N PHE A 173 -0.86 19.95 -0.53
CA PHE A 173 0.48 19.48 -0.79
C PHE A 173 1.46 20.65 -0.73
N VAL A 174 2.64 20.40 -0.17
CA VAL A 174 3.68 21.42 -0.01
C VAL A 174 4.37 21.66 -1.34
N GLU A 175 4.34 22.90 -1.82
CA GLU A 175 5.06 23.28 -3.04
C GLU A 175 6.59 23.16 -2.80
N GLY A 176 7.26 22.39 -3.67
CA GLY A 176 8.69 22.09 -3.49
C GLY A 176 9.01 21.17 -2.30
N GLY A 177 7.99 20.60 -1.65
CA GLY A 177 8.14 19.61 -0.58
C GLY A 177 8.65 18.25 -1.08
N PHE A 178 8.79 17.30 -0.16
CA PHE A 178 9.24 15.96 -0.50
C PHE A 178 8.26 15.25 -1.43
N VAL A 179 8.82 14.58 -2.44
CA VAL A 179 8.11 13.69 -3.35
C VAL A 179 8.95 12.44 -3.54
N VAL A 180 8.38 11.27 -3.25
CA VAL A 180 8.99 9.97 -3.60
C VAL A 180 8.21 9.41 -4.78
N PRO A 181 8.87 9.17 -5.93
CA PRO A 181 8.22 8.63 -7.12
C PRO A 181 7.58 7.26 -6.86
N GLU A 182 6.67 6.88 -7.76
CA GLU A 182 6.01 5.59 -7.68
C GLU A 182 7.01 4.43 -7.66
N ALA A 183 6.98 3.69 -6.57
CA ALA A 183 7.77 2.48 -6.35
C ALA A 183 7.15 1.63 -5.23
N LYS A 184 7.60 0.39 -5.11
CA LYS A 184 7.36 -0.43 -3.90
C LYS A 184 8.34 0.00 -2.82
N SER A 185 8.05 1.09 -2.17
CA SER A 185 8.89 1.75 -1.18
C SER A 185 8.12 2.12 0.08
N SER A 186 8.83 2.50 1.11
CA SER A 186 8.30 3.08 2.33
C SER A 186 9.04 4.37 2.67
N THR A 187 8.41 5.26 3.41
CA THR A 187 9.03 6.49 3.89
C THR A 187 8.90 6.61 5.40
N SER A 188 9.87 7.25 6.03
CA SER A 188 9.79 7.63 7.44
C SER A 188 10.56 8.93 7.66
N TRP A 189 10.04 9.80 8.54
CA TRP A 189 10.70 11.03 8.90
C TRP A 189 11.87 10.78 9.85
N LEU A 190 13.05 11.29 9.51
CA LEU A 190 14.16 11.42 10.44
C LEU A 190 14.08 12.76 11.17
N ASP A 191 13.86 13.84 10.44
CA ASP A 191 13.62 15.21 10.92
C ASP A 191 12.83 16.00 9.85
N ALA A 192 12.66 17.31 10.04
CA ALA A 192 11.88 18.16 9.14
C ALA A 192 12.48 18.32 7.73
N ASP A 193 13.75 18.00 7.56
CA ASP A 193 14.51 18.21 6.32
C ASP A 193 15.05 16.89 5.75
N THR A 194 14.73 15.75 6.39
CA THR A 194 15.29 14.44 6.03
C THR A 194 14.26 13.33 6.08
N LEU A 195 14.09 12.62 4.98
CA LEU A 195 13.33 11.39 4.88
C LEU A 195 14.25 10.17 4.74
N LEU A 196 13.90 9.09 5.39
CA LEU A 196 14.41 7.76 5.10
C LEU A 196 13.48 7.11 4.08
N VAL A 197 14.06 6.54 3.01
CA VAL A 197 13.33 5.82 1.96
C VAL A 197 13.93 4.42 1.84
N GLY A 198 13.06 3.39 1.90
CA GLY A 198 13.45 1.98 1.84
C GLY A 198 12.59 1.16 0.91
#